data_8075dafd21d409e94015507523727ea0
#
_entry.id   8075dafd21d409e94015507523727ea0
#
_cell.length_a   1.000
_cell.length_b   1.000
_cell.length_c   1.000
_cell.angle_alpha   90.00
_cell.angle_beta   90.00
_cell.angle_gamma   90.00
#
_symmetry.space_group_name_H-M   'P 1'
#
loop_
_entity.id
_entity.type
_entity.pdbx_description
1 polymer ?
#
loop_
_entity_poly.entity_id
_entity_poly.type
_entity_poly.pdbx_seq_one_letter_code
_entity_poly.pdbx_strand_id
1 'polypeptide(L)'
;MSNETLSFNTVAVTGALGGIGKEVIRTLHQLGAHVIAIDLLDSQEGNRIFKEFVPNNGEYICSDLTQESSEASLQAILAKSNYPDAVVSLAGIVVSGNLVDQSNSDIDRVLSTNLNSQMKLTREVIKHWIANKTKGQMIYVSSWVDHVPWPGISPYAASKAGLHAFARGVARENARYGIRANVISPGIVDVGMAAKQWREEPDYRARASRAIPLGRLQTPQEVADGIAFLLSKNAEYMTGSNLLIDGGASLYPMDPEEVL
;
A
#
# COMPACT_ATOMS: atom_id res chain seq x y z
N MET A 1 -17.69 -18.22 -9.45
CA MET A 1 -16.47 -17.46 -9.08
C MET A 1 -15.39 -17.93 -10.04
N SER A 2 -14.98 -17.09 -11.00
CA SER A 2 -13.87 -17.37 -11.90
C SER A 2 -12.60 -17.53 -11.05
N ASN A 3 -11.84 -18.60 -11.26
CA ASN A 3 -10.54 -18.81 -10.62
C ASN A 3 -9.62 -17.63 -10.99
N GLU A 4 -9.61 -16.58 -10.17
CA GLU A 4 -8.59 -15.55 -10.26
C GLU A 4 -7.26 -16.20 -9.85
N THR A 5 -6.44 -16.47 -10.85
CA THR A 5 -5.12 -17.06 -10.63
C THR A 5 -4.11 -15.91 -10.60
N LEU A 6 -3.37 -15.80 -9.51
CA LEU A 6 -2.24 -14.85 -9.43
C LEU A 6 -1.20 -15.18 -10.51
N SER A 7 -0.54 -14.15 -11.01
CA SER A 7 0.61 -14.28 -11.91
C SER A 7 1.92 -14.52 -11.17
N PHE A 8 1.89 -14.50 -9.84
CA PHE A 8 3.05 -14.51 -8.96
C PHE A 8 2.90 -15.56 -7.87
N ASN A 9 4.01 -16.22 -7.52
CA ASN A 9 4.04 -17.29 -6.53
C ASN A 9 4.38 -16.77 -5.12
N THR A 10 5.30 -15.81 -5.04
CA THR A 10 5.78 -15.25 -3.77
C THR A 10 5.57 -13.75 -3.76
N VAL A 11 4.79 -13.27 -2.80
CA VAL A 11 4.43 -11.86 -2.68
C VAL A 11 4.89 -11.30 -1.35
N ALA A 12 5.75 -10.28 -1.38
CA ALA A 12 6.10 -9.53 -0.18
C ALA A 12 5.12 -8.36 0.03
N VAL A 13 4.72 -8.14 1.28
CA VAL A 13 3.80 -7.07 1.67
C VAL A 13 4.41 -6.27 2.80
N THR A 14 4.66 -4.96 2.60
CA THR A 14 5.11 -4.06 3.66
C THR A 14 3.93 -3.44 4.40
N GLY A 15 4.05 -3.16 5.70
CA GLY A 15 2.91 -2.73 6.52
C GLY A 15 1.84 -3.82 6.65
N ALA A 16 2.27 -5.07 6.61
CA ALA A 16 1.44 -6.25 6.47
C ALA A 16 0.50 -6.50 7.66
N LEU A 17 0.84 -6.02 8.84
CA LEU A 17 0.03 -6.18 10.06
C LEU A 17 -0.83 -4.96 10.38
N GLY A 18 -0.83 -3.95 9.51
CA GLY A 18 -1.77 -2.82 9.56
C GLY A 18 -3.21 -3.23 9.20
N GLY A 19 -4.15 -2.30 9.34
CA GLY A 19 -5.58 -2.59 9.11
C GLY A 19 -5.91 -3.09 7.69
N ILE A 20 -5.29 -2.51 6.66
CA ILE A 20 -5.42 -2.98 5.26
C ILE A 20 -4.52 -4.20 5.05
N GLY A 21 -3.29 -4.17 5.56
CA GLY A 21 -2.28 -5.20 5.34
C GLY A 21 -2.74 -6.61 5.71
N LYS A 22 -3.44 -6.74 6.83
CA LYS A 22 -4.00 -8.02 7.30
C LYS A 22 -4.95 -8.66 6.29
N GLU A 23 -5.82 -7.88 5.67
CA GLU A 23 -6.71 -8.40 4.63
C GLU A 23 -5.97 -8.72 3.34
N VAL A 24 -4.96 -7.90 2.98
CA VAL A 24 -4.11 -8.18 1.82
C VAL A 24 -3.37 -9.50 1.97
N ILE A 25 -2.69 -9.75 3.10
CA ILE A 25 -1.97 -11.01 3.31
C ILE A 25 -2.92 -12.21 3.37
N ARG A 26 -4.11 -12.04 3.97
CA ARG A 26 -5.14 -13.09 3.99
C ARG A 26 -5.61 -13.44 2.58
N THR A 27 -5.97 -12.43 1.78
CA THR A 27 -6.46 -12.62 0.42
C THR A 27 -5.41 -13.28 -0.48
N LEU A 28 -4.15 -12.81 -0.43
CA LEU A 28 -3.06 -13.39 -1.19
C LEU A 28 -2.78 -14.85 -0.80
N HIS A 29 -2.82 -15.15 0.50
CA HIS A 29 -2.68 -16.52 1.00
C HIS A 29 -3.81 -17.43 0.50
N GLN A 30 -5.07 -16.97 0.55
CA GLN A 30 -6.23 -17.72 0.05
C GLN A 30 -6.16 -17.99 -1.46
N LEU A 31 -5.51 -17.10 -2.21
CA LEU A 31 -5.22 -17.27 -3.64
C LEU A 31 -3.98 -18.12 -3.92
N GLY A 32 -3.35 -18.70 -2.88
CA GLY A 32 -2.25 -19.66 -2.98
C GLY A 32 -0.85 -19.06 -3.00
N ALA A 33 -0.69 -17.74 -2.85
CA ALA A 33 0.63 -17.13 -2.78
C ALA A 33 1.41 -17.55 -1.53
N HIS A 34 2.73 -17.68 -1.65
CA HIS A 34 3.63 -17.63 -0.51
C HIS A 34 3.78 -16.17 -0.07
N VAL A 35 3.39 -15.85 1.17
CA VAL A 35 3.34 -14.49 1.67
C VAL A 35 4.54 -14.16 2.55
N ILE A 36 5.30 -13.13 2.19
CA ILE A 36 6.35 -12.54 3.02
C ILE A 36 5.79 -11.24 3.62
N ALA A 37 5.40 -11.30 4.89
CA ALA A 37 4.88 -10.14 5.61
C ALA A 37 6.01 -9.34 6.28
N ILE A 38 6.10 -8.04 6.02
CA ILE A 38 7.12 -7.14 6.57
C ILE A 38 6.42 -6.04 7.38
N ASP A 39 6.76 -5.92 8.66
CA ASP A 39 6.19 -4.90 9.54
C ASP A 39 7.17 -4.53 10.68
N LEU A 40 6.81 -3.53 11.50
CA LEU A 40 7.62 -3.01 12.61
C LEU A 40 7.48 -3.80 13.92
N LEU A 41 6.44 -4.61 14.07
CA LEU A 41 6.22 -5.37 15.30
C LEU A 41 7.38 -6.34 15.55
N ASP A 42 7.73 -6.52 16.82
CA ASP A 42 8.77 -7.48 17.19
C ASP A 42 8.45 -8.89 16.65
N SER A 43 9.50 -9.69 16.45
CA SER A 43 9.36 -10.97 15.76
C SER A 43 8.41 -11.96 16.45
N GLN A 44 8.28 -11.91 17.77
CA GLN A 44 7.41 -12.83 18.51
C GLN A 44 5.94 -12.46 18.31
N GLU A 45 5.58 -11.21 18.62
CA GLU A 45 4.20 -10.73 18.49
C GLU A 45 3.78 -10.64 17.01
N GLY A 46 4.67 -10.18 16.14
CA GLY A 46 4.41 -10.11 14.70
C GLY A 46 4.11 -11.49 14.10
N ASN A 47 4.91 -12.53 14.43
CA ASN A 47 4.65 -13.90 13.99
C ASN A 47 3.33 -14.45 14.56
N ARG A 48 3.02 -14.16 15.82
CA ARG A 48 1.76 -14.59 16.43
C ARG A 48 0.56 -14.05 15.64
N ILE A 49 0.54 -12.74 15.39
CA ILE A 49 -0.54 -12.09 14.63
C ILE A 49 -0.56 -12.60 13.19
N PHE A 50 0.61 -12.65 12.53
CA PHE A 50 0.72 -13.12 11.14
C PHE A 50 0.07 -14.50 10.94
N LYS A 51 0.30 -15.44 11.84
CA LYS A 51 -0.24 -16.82 11.78
C LYS A 51 -1.77 -16.88 11.88
N GLU A 52 -2.44 -15.87 12.40
CA GLU A 52 -3.90 -15.77 12.39
C GLU A 52 -4.47 -15.56 10.98
N PHE A 53 -3.69 -14.93 10.08
CA PHE A 53 -4.07 -14.59 8.70
C PHE A 53 -3.44 -15.51 7.67
N VAL A 54 -2.22 -15.97 7.94
CA VAL A 54 -1.42 -16.84 7.08
C VAL A 54 -0.88 -18.00 7.93
N PRO A 55 -1.69 -19.04 8.19
CA PRO A 55 -1.31 -20.12 9.09
C PRO A 55 -0.15 -20.97 8.55
N ASN A 56 0.00 -21.03 7.24
CA ASN A 56 1.04 -21.76 6.52
C ASN A 56 1.43 -20.99 5.25
N ASN A 57 2.40 -21.50 4.52
CA ASN A 57 2.84 -20.93 3.22
C ASN A 57 3.21 -19.45 3.30
N GLY A 58 3.96 -19.05 4.33
CA GLY A 58 4.45 -17.68 4.47
C GLY A 58 5.33 -17.49 5.69
N GLU A 59 5.94 -16.31 5.76
CA GLU A 59 6.84 -15.90 6.83
C GLU A 59 6.65 -14.43 7.19
N TYR A 60 7.00 -14.10 8.43
CA TYR A 60 6.99 -12.74 8.97
C TYR A 60 8.41 -12.22 9.18
N ILE A 61 8.64 -10.98 8.80
CA ILE A 61 9.91 -10.27 8.96
C ILE A 61 9.66 -8.97 9.73
N CYS A 62 10.29 -8.84 10.89
CA CYS A 62 10.35 -7.58 11.62
C CYS A 62 11.43 -6.69 10.98
N SER A 63 11.02 -5.57 10.39
CA SER A 63 11.96 -4.62 9.77
C SER A 63 11.40 -3.20 9.74
N ASP A 64 12.21 -2.24 10.19
CA ASP A 64 11.97 -0.81 9.98
C ASP A 64 12.62 -0.37 8.67
N LEU A 65 11.80 -0.18 7.64
CA LEU A 65 12.26 0.21 6.30
C LEU A 65 12.83 1.63 6.22
N THR A 66 12.72 2.43 7.28
CA THR A 66 13.30 3.79 7.33
C THR A 66 14.77 3.80 7.73
N GLN A 67 15.25 2.70 8.35
CA GLN A 67 16.63 2.58 8.83
C GLN A 67 17.58 2.15 7.71
N GLU A 68 18.79 2.74 7.66
CA GLU A 68 19.81 2.37 6.67
C GLU A 68 20.29 0.92 6.83
N SER A 69 20.36 0.42 8.06
CA SER A 69 20.70 -0.98 8.35
C SER A 69 19.69 -1.99 7.79
N SER A 70 18.47 -1.57 7.46
CA SER A 70 17.44 -2.45 6.93
C SER A 70 17.69 -2.90 5.48
N GLU A 71 18.44 -2.13 4.68
CA GLU A 71 18.73 -2.49 3.28
C GLU A 71 19.51 -3.82 3.19
N ALA A 72 20.61 -3.95 3.95
CA ALA A 72 21.40 -5.18 3.99
C ALA A 72 20.64 -6.33 4.68
N SER A 73 19.87 -6.02 5.73
CA SER A 73 19.06 -7.00 6.45
C SER A 73 17.92 -7.52 5.57
N LEU A 74 17.24 -6.64 4.86
CA LEU A 74 16.13 -7.01 3.97
C LEU A 74 16.62 -7.89 2.80
N GLN A 75 17.75 -7.52 2.17
CA GLN A 75 18.34 -8.34 1.12
C GLN A 75 18.77 -9.72 1.62
N ALA A 76 19.42 -9.78 2.80
CA ALA A 76 19.86 -11.04 3.40
C ALA A 76 18.67 -11.93 3.78
N ILE A 77 17.55 -11.34 4.18
CA ILE A 77 16.33 -12.05 4.57
C ILE A 77 15.57 -12.49 3.32
N LEU A 78 15.38 -11.63 2.36
CA LEU A 78 14.72 -11.95 1.08
C LEU A 78 15.53 -13.00 0.28
N ALA A 79 16.85 -13.04 0.44
CA ALA A 79 17.71 -14.04 -0.19
C ALA A 79 17.61 -15.43 0.47
N LYS A 80 17.19 -15.51 1.74
CA LYS A 80 16.97 -16.79 2.45
C LYS A 80 15.60 -17.40 2.17
N SER A 81 14.64 -16.55 1.88
CA SER A 81 13.30 -16.89 1.45
C SER A 81 13.29 -17.16 -0.05
N ASN A 82 12.22 -17.76 -0.56
CA ASN A 82 11.94 -17.68 -1.99
C ASN A 82 11.76 -16.20 -2.33
N TYR A 83 12.77 -15.57 -2.93
CA TYR A 83 12.78 -14.13 -3.23
C TYR A 83 11.45 -13.73 -3.91
N PRO A 84 10.77 -12.66 -3.46
CA PRO A 84 9.46 -12.33 -3.98
C PRO A 84 9.52 -11.99 -5.47
N ASP A 85 8.57 -12.48 -6.22
CA ASP A 85 8.33 -12.11 -7.62
C ASP A 85 7.28 -10.99 -7.75
N ALA A 86 6.60 -10.63 -6.64
CA ALA A 86 5.81 -9.42 -6.53
C ALA A 86 5.98 -8.75 -5.16
N VAL A 87 5.84 -7.42 -5.12
CA VAL A 87 5.89 -6.63 -3.87
C VAL A 87 4.72 -5.67 -3.81
N VAL A 88 3.99 -5.72 -2.70
CA VAL A 88 2.96 -4.74 -2.32
C VAL A 88 3.57 -3.76 -1.32
N SER A 89 3.83 -2.56 -1.78
CA SER A 89 4.39 -1.44 -1.02
C SER A 89 3.26 -0.67 -0.34
N LEU A 90 2.87 -1.13 0.88
CA LEU A 90 1.69 -0.62 1.60
C LEU A 90 2.07 0.13 2.88
N ALA A 91 3.27 -0.07 3.43
CA ALA A 91 3.72 0.62 4.63
C ALA A 91 3.58 2.15 4.47
N GLY A 92 2.93 2.77 5.44
CA GLY A 92 2.72 4.21 5.43
C GLY A 92 2.06 4.68 6.72
N ILE A 93 2.27 5.96 7.01
CA ILE A 93 1.69 6.66 8.15
C ILE A 93 1.03 7.95 7.69
N VAL A 94 0.08 8.43 8.47
CA VAL A 94 -0.49 9.77 8.36
C VAL A 94 -0.31 10.50 9.67
N VAL A 95 0.07 11.77 9.60
CA VAL A 95 0.06 12.70 10.72
C VAL A 95 -0.92 13.80 10.39
N SER A 96 -1.96 13.93 11.21
CA SER A 96 -3.02 14.93 11.02
C SER A 96 -2.69 16.22 11.76
N GLY A 97 -3.02 17.35 11.15
CA GLY A 97 -2.82 18.71 11.65
C GLY A 97 -2.69 19.70 10.49
N ASN A 98 -3.09 20.94 10.69
CA ASN A 98 -2.83 21.97 9.68
C ASN A 98 -1.32 22.11 9.47
N LEU A 99 -0.92 22.47 8.26
CA LEU A 99 0.50 22.54 7.91
C LEU A 99 1.32 23.44 8.86
N VAL A 100 0.74 24.53 9.31
CA VAL A 100 1.39 25.48 10.22
C VAL A 100 1.63 24.92 11.64
N ASP A 101 0.90 23.88 12.01
CA ASP A 101 0.96 23.24 13.33
C ASP A 101 1.81 21.97 13.32
N GLN A 102 2.19 21.47 12.14
CA GLN A 102 3.00 20.25 12.01
C GLN A 102 4.48 20.54 12.27
N SER A 103 5.11 19.68 13.06
CA SER A 103 6.55 19.78 13.30
C SER A 103 7.37 19.31 12.07
N ASN A 104 8.59 19.83 11.90
CA ASN A 104 9.49 19.32 10.86
C ASN A 104 9.74 17.81 10.99
N SER A 105 9.85 17.31 12.22
CA SER A 105 10.05 15.88 12.49
C SER A 105 8.84 15.02 12.04
N ASP A 106 7.62 15.54 12.12
CA ASP A 106 6.43 14.84 11.62
C ASP A 106 6.41 14.80 10.09
N ILE A 107 6.75 15.91 9.45
CA ILE A 107 6.87 16.00 7.98
C ILE A 107 7.94 15.00 7.49
N ASP A 108 9.14 15.02 8.10
CA ASP A 108 10.24 14.13 7.75
C ASP A 108 9.87 12.65 7.96
N ARG A 109 9.18 12.34 9.05
CA ARG A 109 8.71 10.97 9.34
C ARG A 109 7.72 10.48 8.30
N VAL A 110 6.76 11.31 7.88
CA VAL A 110 5.79 10.97 6.83
C VAL A 110 6.50 10.71 5.51
N LEU A 111 7.39 11.61 5.07
CA LEU A 111 8.12 11.47 3.81
C LEU A 111 9.09 10.28 3.84
N SER A 112 9.79 10.09 4.95
CA SER A 112 10.73 8.96 5.12
C SER A 112 10.00 7.62 5.02
N THR A 113 8.84 7.48 5.71
CA THR A 113 8.09 6.23 5.72
C THR A 113 7.36 5.99 4.40
N ASN A 114 6.61 6.99 3.90
CA ASN A 114 5.68 6.77 2.78
C ASN A 114 6.36 6.81 1.41
N LEU A 115 7.49 7.49 1.28
CA LEU A 115 8.14 7.71 0.00
C LEU A 115 9.58 7.20 -0.04
N ASN A 116 10.47 7.72 0.81
CA ASN A 116 11.89 7.40 0.73
C ASN A 116 12.18 5.92 0.96
N SER A 117 11.55 5.31 1.97
CA SER A 117 11.74 3.88 2.26
C SER A 117 11.26 3.00 1.10
N GLN A 118 10.15 3.39 0.46
CA GLN A 118 9.59 2.66 -0.67
C GLN A 118 10.50 2.75 -1.92
N MET A 119 11.11 3.92 -2.15
CA MET A 119 12.10 4.09 -3.23
C MET A 119 13.33 3.20 -3.00
N LYS A 120 13.85 3.16 -1.77
CA LYS A 120 15.00 2.34 -1.39
C LYS A 120 14.71 0.85 -1.55
N LEU A 121 13.57 0.37 -1.02
CA LEU A 121 13.11 -1.00 -1.19
C LEU A 121 12.99 -1.38 -2.66
N THR A 122 12.31 -0.54 -3.45
CA THR A 122 12.10 -0.78 -4.89
C THR A 122 13.43 -0.92 -5.63
N ARG A 123 14.39 -0.04 -5.36
CA ARG A 123 15.73 -0.10 -5.98
C ARG A 123 16.40 -1.46 -5.75
N GLU A 124 16.38 -1.96 -4.53
CA GLU A 124 17.03 -3.22 -4.20
C GLU A 124 16.30 -4.44 -4.79
N VAL A 125 14.97 -4.42 -4.75
CA VAL A 125 14.14 -5.48 -5.36
C VAL A 125 14.37 -5.55 -6.88
N ILE A 126 14.34 -4.41 -7.56
CA ILE A 126 14.54 -4.35 -9.02
C ILE A 126 15.96 -4.78 -9.41
N LYS A 127 17.00 -4.38 -8.68
CA LYS A 127 18.36 -4.89 -8.92
C LYS A 127 18.41 -6.41 -8.92
N HIS A 128 17.77 -7.04 -7.91
CA HIS A 128 17.69 -8.49 -7.83
C HIS A 128 16.92 -9.10 -9.01
N TRP A 129 15.75 -8.55 -9.34
CA TRP A 129 14.95 -9.04 -10.46
C TRP A 129 15.67 -8.97 -11.80
N ILE A 130 16.38 -7.86 -12.06
CA ILE A 130 17.18 -7.72 -13.30
C ILE A 130 18.31 -8.76 -13.34
N ALA A 131 19.05 -8.92 -12.24
CA ALA A 131 20.16 -9.87 -12.16
C ALA A 131 19.72 -11.32 -12.37
N ASN A 132 18.52 -11.68 -11.89
CA ASN A 132 17.95 -13.02 -11.96
C ASN A 132 16.95 -13.21 -13.10
N LYS A 133 16.75 -12.20 -13.96
CA LYS A 133 15.78 -12.22 -15.08
C LYS A 133 14.34 -12.49 -14.62
N THR A 134 13.99 -12.07 -13.43
CA THR A 134 12.64 -12.19 -12.86
C THR A 134 11.73 -11.12 -13.47
N LYS A 135 10.60 -11.54 -14.03
CA LYS A 135 9.55 -10.63 -14.52
C LYS A 135 8.66 -10.25 -13.36
N GLY A 136 9.10 -9.32 -12.53
CA GLY A 136 8.43 -8.98 -11.28
C GLY A 136 7.39 -7.87 -11.40
N GLN A 137 6.65 -7.65 -10.32
CA GLN A 137 5.69 -6.55 -10.23
C GLN A 137 5.73 -5.82 -8.90
N MET A 138 5.81 -4.48 -8.96
CA MET A 138 5.58 -3.58 -7.83
C MET A 138 4.14 -3.08 -7.85
N ILE A 139 3.46 -3.18 -6.70
CA ILE A 139 2.18 -2.50 -6.45
C ILE A 139 2.40 -1.48 -5.34
N TYR A 140 2.17 -0.21 -5.63
CA TYR A 140 2.26 0.87 -4.66
C TYR A 140 0.87 1.26 -4.18
N VAL A 141 0.68 1.29 -2.86
CA VAL A 141 -0.58 1.73 -2.27
C VAL A 141 -0.49 3.23 -1.99
N SER A 142 -1.10 4.01 -2.88
CA SER A 142 -1.26 5.46 -2.76
C SER A 142 -2.53 5.81 -1.97
N SER A 143 -3.24 6.82 -2.38
CA SER A 143 -4.50 7.27 -1.79
C SER A 143 -5.21 8.19 -2.79
N TRP A 144 -6.52 8.30 -2.75
CA TRP A 144 -7.30 9.26 -3.53
C TRP A 144 -6.87 10.71 -3.31
N VAL A 145 -6.26 11.02 -2.15
CA VAL A 145 -5.74 12.38 -1.83
C VAL A 145 -4.48 12.78 -2.59
N ASP A 146 -3.93 11.88 -3.41
CA ASP A 146 -2.87 12.21 -4.37
C ASP A 146 -3.38 13.10 -5.53
N HIS A 147 -4.69 13.13 -5.74
CA HIS A 147 -5.38 13.94 -6.75
C HIS A 147 -6.24 15.04 -6.16
N VAL A 148 -6.92 14.78 -5.04
CA VAL A 148 -7.88 15.70 -4.43
C VAL A 148 -7.41 16.08 -3.03
N PRO A 149 -7.18 17.37 -2.74
CA PRO A 149 -6.65 17.79 -1.44
C PRO A 149 -7.68 17.53 -0.33
N TRP A 150 -7.19 16.93 0.77
CA TRP A 150 -7.95 16.79 2.01
C TRP A 150 -7.27 17.61 3.10
N PRO A 151 -8.01 18.47 3.82
CA PRO A 151 -7.42 19.34 4.85
C PRO A 151 -6.72 18.56 5.97
N GLY A 152 -5.62 19.13 6.46
CA GLY A 152 -4.91 18.60 7.63
C GLY A 152 -3.96 17.43 7.36
N ILE A 153 -3.70 17.05 6.10
CA ILE A 153 -2.79 15.94 5.76
C ILE A 153 -1.87 16.25 4.56
N SER A 154 -1.50 17.52 4.37
CA SER A 154 -0.73 17.94 3.18
C SER A 154 0.58 17.18 2.96
N PRO A 155 1.45 16.91 3.97
CA PRO A 155 2.65 16.10 3.77
C PRO A 155 2.35 14.66 3.37
N TYR A 156 1.26 14.09 3.91
CA TYR A 156 0.80 12.75 3.51
C TYR A 156 0.38 12.75 2.03
N ALA A 157 -0.46 13.70 1.61
CA ALA A 157 -0.91 13.82 0.22
C ALA A 157 0.29 14.00 -0.73
N ALA A 158 1.26 14.87 -0.37
CA ALA A 158 2.49 15.05 -1.13
C ALA A 158 3.31 13.74 -1.25
N SER A 159 3.42 12.96 -0.15
CA SER A 159 4.11 11.67 -0.18
C SER A 159 3.44 10.66 -1.12
N LYS A 160 2.09 10.63 -1.15
CA LYS A 160 1.32 9.72 -2.01
C LYS A 160 1.34 10.15 -3.48
N ALA A 161 1.28 11.45 -3.77
CA ALA A 161 1.49 11.99 -5.12
C ALA A 161 2.90 11.70 -5.64
N GLY A 162 3.93 11.86 -4.78
CA GLY A 162 5.32 11.49 -5.09
C GLY A 162 5.47 10.01 -5.41
N LEU A 163 4.81 9.13 -4.64
CA LEU A 163 4.82 7.69 -4.87
C LEU A 163 4.17 7.31 -6.20
N HIS A 164 3.07 7.98 -6.58
CA HIS A 164 2.45 7.79 -7.89
C HIS A 164 3.37 8.20 -9.04
N ALA A 165 4.02 9.36 -8.94
CA ALA A 165 5.00 9.80 -9.94
C ALA A 165 6.19 8.83 -10.03
N PHE A 166 6.70 8.35 -8.89
CA PHE A 166 7.79 7.38 -8.81
C PHE A 166 7.42 6.05 -9.49
N ALA A 167 6.23 5.52 -9.24
CA ALA A 167 5.75 4.28 -9.85
C ALA A 167 5.76 4.34 -11.39
N ARG A 168 5.38 5.47 -11.97
CA ARG A 168 5.41 5.71 -13.43
C ARG A 168 6.85 5.70 -13.98
N GLY A 169 7.79 6.31 -13.25
CA GLY A 169 9.22 6.25 -13.58
C GLY A 169 9.73 4.81 -13.58
N VAL A 170 9.47 4.08 -12.48
CA VAL A 170 9.83 2.66 -12.33
C VAL A 170 9.27 1.80 -13.48
N ALA A 171 7.99 1.98 -13.82
CA ALA A 171 7.34 1.28 -14.91
C ALA A 171 8.06 1.53 -16.25
N ARG A 172 8.35 2.80 -16.54
CA ARG A 172 8.99 3.21 -17.82
C ARG A 172 10.41 2.68 -17.95
N GLU A 173 11.20 2.75 -16.88
CA GLU A 173 12.61 2.35 -16.87
C GLU A 173 12.79 0.84 -17.02
N ASN A 174 11.86 0.05 -16.45
CA ASN A 174 12.06 -1.38 -16.22
C ASN A 174 11.19 -2.29 -17.11
N ALA A 175 10.31 -1.73 -17.94
CA ALA A 175 9.44 -2.49 -18.85
C ALA A 175 10.22 -3.42 -19.79
N ARG A 176 11.42 -3.00 -20.24
CA ARG A 176 12.31 -3.80 -21.10
C ARG A 176 12.78 -5.11 -20.45
N TYR A 177 12.74 -5.20 -19.13
CA TYR A 177 13.05 -6.41 -18.36
C TYR A 177 11.82 -7.26 -18.03
N GLY A 178 10.64 -6.85 -18.51
CA GLY A 178 9.36 -7.47 -18.16
C GLY A 178 8.88 -7.14 -16.74
N ILE A 179 9.48 -6.13 -16.09
CA ILE A 179 9.08 -5.68 -14.76
C ILE A 179 7.99 -4.63 -14.91
N ARG A 180 6.92 -4.78 -14.14
CA ARG A 180 5.76 -3.88 -14.13
C ARG A 180 5.68 -3.14 -12.80
N ALA A 181 5.09 -1.96 -12.81
CA ALA A 181 4.82 -1.17 -11.61
C ALA A 181 3.48 -0.45 -11.77
N ASN A 182 2.57 -0.67 -10.84
CA ASN A 182 1.25 -0.04 -10.84
C ASN A 182 0.94 0.56 -9.47
N VAL A 183 -0.03 1.44 -9.44
CA VAL A 183 -0.54 2.09 -8.23
C VAL A 183 -1.97 1.64 -7.99
N ILE A 184 -2.35 1.52 -6.74
CA ILE A 184 -3.73 1.47 -6.30
C ILE A 184 -3.97 2.66 -5.37
N SER A 185 -5.05 3.42 -5.59
CA SER A 185 -5.41 4.60 -4.79
C SER A 185 -6.76 4.35 -4.11
N PRO A 186 -6.76 3.82 -2.88
CA PRO A 186 -7.98 3.65 -2.09
C PRO A 186 -8.59 5.00 -1.68
N GLY A 187 -9.90 4.98 -1.43
CA GLY A 187 -10.62 6.05 -0.77
C GLY A 187 -10.42 6.08 0.75
N ILE A 188 -11.47 6.49 1.48
CA ILE A 188 -11.46 6.47 2.94
C ILE A 188 -11.80 5.05 3.41
N VAL A 189 -10.80 4.34 3.94
CA VAL A 189 -10.93 2.94 4.35
C VAL A 189 -11.34 2.83 5.82
N ASP A 190 -12.25 1.89 6.15
CA ASP A 190 -12.75 1.62 7.53
C ASP A 190 -11.67 0.93 8.39
N VAL A 191 -10.54 1.62 8.60
CA VAL A 191 -9.45 1.17 9.47
C VAL A 191 -8.84 2.33 10.25
N GLY A 192 -8.19 2.01 11.36
CA GLY A 192 -7.38 2.96 12.14
C GLY A 192 -8.15 4.23 12.50
N MET A 193 -7.53 5.38 12.22
CA MET A 193 -8.07 6.70 12.60
C MET A 193 -9.37 7.02 11.86
N ALA A 194 -9.48 6.74 10.56
CA ALA A 194 -10.70 7.02 9.79
C ALA A 194 -11.91 6.25 10.33
N ALA A 195 -11.74 4.98 10.67
CA ALA A 195 -12.77 4.17 11.29
C ALA A 195 -13.20 4.71 12.67
N LYS A 196 -12.23 5.15 13.48
CA LYS A 196 -12.50 5.75 14.79
C LYS A 196 -13.28 7.05 14.64
N GLN A 197 -12.79 7.97 13.81
CA GLN A 197 -13.45 9.25 13.57
C GLN A 197 -14.87 9.09 12.99
N TRP A 198 -15.05 8.15 12.06
CA TRP A 198 -16.37 7.85 11.51
C TRP A 198 -17.39 7.43 12.59
N ARG A 199 -16.95 6.65 13.57
CA ARG A 199 -17.83 6.17 14.65
C ARG A 199 -18.05 7.21 15.74
N GLU A 200 -17.01 7.96 16.11
CA GLU A 200 -16.98 8.81 17.29
C GLU A 200 -17.24 10.30 16.99
N GLU A 201 -16.98 10.77 15.77
CA GLU A 201 -17.05 12.18 15.38
C GLU A 201 -18.17 12.42 14.34
N PRO A 202 -19.37 12.92 14.77
CA PRO A 202 -20.49 13.17 13.84
C PRO A 202 -20.16 14.12 12.70
N ASP A 203 -19.36 15.17 12.96
CA ASP A 203 -18.95 16.15 11.95
C ASP A 203 -18.01 15.54 10.91
N TYR A 204 -17.06 14.69 11.34
CA TYR A 204 -16.22 13.93 10.41
C TYR A 204 -17.07 13.00 9.54
N ARG A 205 -17.97 12.26 10.17
CA ARG A 205 -18.87 11.34 9.44
C ARG A 205 -19.74 12.06 8.44
N ALA A 206 -20.34 13.21 8.80
CA ALA A 206 -21.15 14.02 7.92
C ALA A 206 -20.34 14.54 6.71
N ARG A 207 -19.12 15.01 6.94
CA ARG A 207 -18.21 15.47 5.90
C ARG A 207 -17.76 14.32 4.98
N ALA A 208 -17.34 13.21 5.56
CA ALA A 208 -16.89 12.06 4.78
C ALA A 208 -18.02 11.40 3.98
N SER A 209 -19.24 11.33 4.55
CA SER A 209 -20.41 10.82 3.83
C SER A 209 -20.76 11.67 2.60
N ARG A 210 -20.62 13.00 2.70
CA ARG A 210 -20.82 13.89 1.55
C ARG A 210 -19.71 13.76 0.50
N ALA A 211 -18.47 13.54 0.96
CA ALA A 211 -17.33 13.37 0.06
C ALA A 211 -17.33 12.03 -0.70
N ILE A 212 -18.05 11.01 -0.23
CA ILE A 212 -18.07 9.69 -0.85
C ILE A 212 -19.43 9.43 -1.50
N PRO A 213 -19.57 9.50 -2.83
CA PRO A 213 -20.84 9.23 -3.52
C PRO A 213 -21.48 7.89 -3.19
N LEU A 214 -20.70 6.83 -2.94
CA LEU A 214 -21.22 5.53 -2.49
C LEU A 214 -21.71 5.54 -1.04
N GLY A 215 -21.56 6.62 -0.28
CA GLY A 215 -22.15 6.86 1.03
C GLY A 215 -21.60 6.02 2.20
N ARG A 216 -20.49 5.32 2.02
CA ARG A 216 -19.88 4.48 3.05
C ARG A 216 -18.36 4.48 2.96
N LEU A 217 -17.71 4.13 4.05
CA LEU A 217 -16.28 3.84 4.04
C LEU A 217 -15.99 2.59 3.18
N GLN A 218 -14.82 2.57 2.58
CA GLN A 218 -14.30 1.41 1.87
C GLN A 218 -13.86 0.34 2.87
N THR A 219 -14.17 -0.92 2.60
CA THR A 219 -13.67 -2.02 3.44
C THR A 219 -12.21 -2.35 3.11
N PRO A 220 -11.40 -2.83 4.07
CA PRO A 220 -10.05 -3.34 3.80
C PRO A 220 -10.03 -4.45 2.74
N GLN A 221 -11.08 -5.28 2.70
CA GLN A 221 -11.22 -6.37 1.72
C GLN A 221 -11.32 -5.82 0.29
N GLU A 222 -12.07 -4.73 0.06
CA GLU A 222 -12.15 -4.12 -1.27
C GLU A 222 -10.80 -3.59 -1.78
N VAL A 223 -9.93 -3.16 -0.87
CA VAL A 223 -8.54 -2.80 -1.23
C VAL A 223 -7.73 -4.05 -1.56
N ALA A 224 -7.86 -5.11 -0.77
CA ALA A 224 -7.17 -6.39 -1.01
C ALA A 224 -7.60 -7.01 -2.35
N ASP A 225 -8.89 -6.94 -2.71
CA ASP A 225 -9.41 -7.42 -4.00
C ASP A 225 -8.82 -6.63 -5.18
N GLY A 226 -8.71 -5.30 -5.05
CA GLY A 226 -8.05 -4.45 -6.05
C GLY A 226 -6.56 -4.79 -6.24
N ILE A 227 -5.86 -5.10 -5.14
CA ILE A 227 -4.45 -5.55 -5.18
C ILE A 227 -4.37 -6.93 -5.85
N ALA A 228 -5.24 -7.86 -5.49
CA ALA A 228 -5.30 -9.19 -6.10
C ALA A 228 -5.56 -9.11 -7.60
N PHE A 229 -6.49 -8.23 -8.04
CA PHE A 229 -6.72 -7.96 -9.46
C PHE A 229 -5.44 -7.49 -10.16
N LEU A 230 -4.72 -6.50 -9.62
CA LEU A 230 -3.48 -5.99 -10.21
C LEU A 230 -2.38 -7.07 -10.28
N LEU A 231 -2.38 -8.04 -9.37
CA LEU A 231 -1.45 -9.18 -9.33
C LEU A 231 -1.92 -10.37 -10.17
N SER A 232 -3.13 -10.32 -10.73
CA SER A 232 -3.69 -11.39 -11.55
C SER A 232 -3.26 -11.31 -13.01
N LYS A 233 -3.52 -12.38 -13.75
CA LYS A 233 -3.34 -12.44 -15.22
C LYS A 233 -4.19 -11.41 -15.96
N ASN A 234 -5.33 -10.98 -15.39
CA ASN A 234 -6.21 -10.00 -16.00
C ASN A 234 -5.59 -8.60 -16.11
N ALA A 235 -4.55 -8.31 -15.31
CA ALA A 235 -3.82 -7.05 -15.32
C ALA A 235 -2.44 -7.14 -16.01
N GLU A 236 -2.14 -8.19 -16.78
CA GLU A 236 -0.81 -8.39 -17.39
C GLU A 236 -0.38 -7.26 -18.32
N TYR A 237 -1.31 -6.58 -18.96
CA TYR A 237 -1.00 -5.45 -19.86
C TYR A 237 -0.96 -4.09 -19.14
N MET A 238 -1.12 -4.06 -17.81
CA MET A 238 -1.09 -2.85 -17.01
C MET A 238 0.31 -2.61 -16.45
N THR A 239 0.89 -1.44 -16.76
CA THR A 239 2.09 -0.89 -16.12
C THR A 239 2.06 0.63 -16.15
N GLY A 240 2.49 1.30 -15.08
CA GLY A 240 2.40 2.74 -14.90
C GLY A 240 0.97 3.25 -14.66
N SER A 241 0.01 2.35 -14.44
CA SER A 241 -1.39 2.68 -14.25
C SER A 241 -1.73 2.95 -12.79
N ASN A 242 -2.76 3.74 -12.54
CA ASN A 242 -3.40 3.89 -11.23
C ASN A 242 -4.79 3.27 -11.26
N LEU A 243 -5.04 2.33 -10.35
CA LEU A 243 -6.37 1.79 -10.06
C LEU A 243 -6.97 2.61 -8.92
N LEU A 244 -7.79 3.59 -9.27
CA LEU A 244 -8.53 4.40 -8.31
C LEU A 244 -9.78 3.67 -7.85
N ILE A 245 -9.92 3.45 -6.54
CA ILE A 245 -11.04 2.73 -5.92
C ILE A 245 -11.51 3.50 -4.68
N ASP A 246 -12.11 4.66 -4.87
CA ASP A 246 -12.40 5.63 -3.82
C ASP A 246 -13.90 5.88 -3.57
N GLY A 247 -14.77 5.08 -4.18
CA GLY A 247 -16.21 5.26 -4.06
C GLY A 247 -16.72 6.55 -4.68
N GLY A 248 -15.94 7.16 -5.58
CA GLY A 248 -16.23 8.41 -6.26
C GLY A 248 -15.79 9.67 -5.50
N ALA A 249 -15.06 9.52 -4.38
CA ALA A 249 -14.67 10.65 -3.53
C ALA A 249 -13.84 11.72 -4.27
N SER A 250 -13.10 11.34 -5.31
CA SER A 250 -12.32 12.28 -6.13
C SER A 250 -13.10 12.97 -7.25
N LEU A 251 -14.37 12.63 -7.46
CA LEU A 251 -15.19 13.22 -8.54
C LEU A 251 -15.78 14.57 -8.16
N TYR A 252 -15.96 14.83 -6.88
CA TYR A 252 -16.54 16.07 -6.39
C TYR A 252 -15.51 16.86 -5.60
N PRO A 253 -15.28 18.15 -5.92
CA PRO A 253 -14.68 19.06 -4.95
C PRO A 253 -15.59 19.05 -3.71
N MET A 254 -15.00 18.98 -2.52
CA MET A 254 -15.75 19.09 -1.27
C MET A 254 -16.30 20.53 -1.15
N ASP A 255 -17.47 20.78 -1.72
CA ASP A 255 -18.22 21.97 -1.40
C ASP A 255 -19.04 21.70 -0.14
N PRO A 256 -18.76 22.38 0.98
CA PRO A 256 -19.54 22.20 2.21
C PRO A 256 -20.99 22.67 2.06
N GLU A 257 -21.34 23.38 1.00
CA GLU A 257 -22.68 23.92 0.72
C GLU A 257 -23.47 23.10 -0.33
N GLU A 258 -22.85 22.14 -1.03
CA GLU A 258 -23.58 21.22 -1.90
C GLU A 258 -24.46 20.27 -1.09
N VAL A 259 -25.73 20.65 -1.01
CA VAL A 259 -26.81 19.75 -0.54
C VAL A 259 -27.33 19.04 -1.77
N LEU A 260 -27.07 17.73 -1.88
CA LEU A 260 -27.78 16.86 -2.82
C LEU A 260 -29.21 16.61 -2.36
#